data_685ab1ac72c6a6e662d301a53c280c8e
#
_entry.id   685ab1ac72c6a6e662d301a53c280c8e
#
_cell.length_a   1.000
_cell.length_b   1.000
_cell.length_c   1.000
_cell.angle_alpha   90.00
_cell.angle_beta   90.00
_cell.angle_gamma   90.00
#
_symmetry.space_group_name_H-M   'P 1'
#
loop_
_entity.id
_entity.type
_entity.pdbx_description
1 polymer ?
#
loop_
_entity_poly.entity_id
_entity_poly.type
_entity_poly.pdbx_seq_one_letter_code
_entity_poly.pdbx_strand_id
1 'polypeptide(L)'
;MKLKFFLTSVFLTIFSLCFSQTSIYGFVKDSEGKPIELAKIDLDETQNVLSDKIGHFLFVNIKPGHYAVIISKPNFETKTLEFDIGEDEQRKDLGEIVLKFSAPTEAGVVVIDDSATDGEDGGSSMLPTVGLLSASRDAFQNVSAFELGAYWFRPRGVDNRFEDVVFNGVTMSKSDDGRLDFNNWGGLNDITRFPLESVDNLTPSEFAFGNLGGLVYYNTRASSYRKQTSLAYSFTNRSYMHRAMATYSSGLSRKGWSFTVSGSRRWGDNAIIDGVYQDSYAYFAALEKKFSDRHSINFTAFGSPTYRSSNAPNTQEVYDIMGKNYNSYWGFQDGEERNSRIRKSFEPIFMLTDYLKLGKNSNFVNTFSFQTGSDARSRLDWFHA
;
A
#
# COMPACT_ATOMS: atom_id res chain seq x y z
N MET A 1 74.25 -19.45 22.96
CA MET A 1 73.15 -20.29 23.42
C MET A 1 71.92 -19.46 23.91
N LYS A 2 72.09 -18.37 24.62
CA LYS A 2 71.01 -17.52 25.16
C LYS A 2 70.15 -16.80 24.09
N LEU A 3 70.73 -16.40 22.97
CA LEU A 3 70.03 -15.70 21.88
C LEU A 3 69.07 -16.63 21.10
N LYS A 4 69.44 -17.90 20.91
CA LYS A 4 68.56 -18.88 20.22
C LYS A 4 67.35 -19.26 21.08
N PHE A 5 67.49 -19.30 22.39
CA PHE A 5 66.44 -19.58 23.33
C PHE A 5 65.45 -18.41 23.41
N PHE A 6 65.92 -17.18 23.31
CA PHE A 6 65.08 -15.99 23.28
C PHE A 6 64.23 -15.86 21.97
N LEU A 7 64.88 -16.16 20.81
CA LEU A 7 64.17 -16.19 19.52
C LEU A 7 63.13 -17.31 19.45
N THR A 8 63.36 -18.48 20.00
CA THR A 8 62.41 -19.59 20.05
C THR A 8 61.25 -19.28 21.00
N SER A 9 61.50 -18.61 22.13
CA SER A 9 60.43 -18.17 23.04
C SER A 9 59.58 -17.09 22.46
N VAL A 10 60.15 -16.11 21.74
CA VAL A 10 59.38 -15.06 21.01
C VAL A 10 58.58 -15.64 19.87
N PHE A 11 59.11 -16.66 19.15
CA PHE A 11 58.38 -17.34 18.08
C PHE A 11 57.24 -18.20 18.63
N LEU A 12 57.35 -18.80 19.79
CA LEU A 12 56.29 -19.55 20.46
C LEU A 12 55.18 -18.66 21.00
N THR A 13 55.52 -17.43 21.47
CA THR A 13 54.51 -16.47 21.94
C THR A 13 53.75 -15.80 20.80
N ILE A 14 54.31 -15.68 19.59
CA ILE A 14 53.61 -15.18 18.40
C ILE A 14 52.63 -16.23 17.86
N PHE A 15 52.91 -17.52 18.03
CA PHE A 15 52.04 -18.61 17.56
C PHE A 15 50.80 -18.83 18.45
N SER A 16 50.77 -18.32 19.67
CA SER A 16 49.62 -18.43 20.58
C SER A 16 48.57 -17.33 20.43
N LEU A 17 48.71 -16.41 19.45
CA LEU A 17 47.72 -15.37 19.16
C LEU A 17 46.86 -15.69 17.93
N CYS A 18 46.85 -16.92 17.41
CA CYS A 18 45.84 -17.38 16.49
C CYS A 18 44.52 -17.56 17.22
N PHE A 19 43.80 -16.48 17.48
CA PHE A 19 42.41 -16.58 17.86
C PHE A 19 41.66 -17.27 16.71
N SER A 20 40.99 -18.36 17.03
CA SER A 20 40.03 -19.00 16.12
C SER A 20 38.98 -17.96 15.75
N GLN A 21 39.04 -17.52 14.50
CA GLN A 21 38.05 -16.54 13.99
C GLN A 21 36.90 -17.34 13.41
N THR A 22 35.73 -17.23 14.04
CA THR A 22 34.54 -17.94 13.60
C THR A 22 33.85 -17.17 12.49
N SER A 23 33.30 -17.89 11.52
CA SER A 23 32.41 -17.34 10.50
C SER A 23 30.99 -17.84 10.72
N ILE A 24 30.02 -16.94 10.53
CA ILE A 24 28.59 -17.23 10.62
C ILE A 24 28.01 -17.09 9.23
N TYR A 25 27.26 -18.07 8.79
CA TYR A 25 26.58 -18.00 7.48
C TYR A 25 25.19 -18.64 7.51
N GLY A 26 24.39 -18.35 6.50
CA GLY A 26 23.06 -18.90 6.35
C GLY A 26 22.42 -18.45 5.05
N PHE A 27 21.20 -18.90 4.82
CA PHE A 27 20.42 -18.57 3.62
C PHE A 27 19.07 -17.98 4.02
N VAL A 28 18.71 -16.83 3.46
CA VAL A 28 17.41 -16.19 3.68
C VAL A 28 16.51 -16.53 2.50
N LYS A 29 15.36 -17.13 2.79
CA LYS A 29 14.35 -17.56 1.82
C LYS A 29 12.97 -17.04 2.19
N ASP A 30 12.06 -16.96 1.23
CA ASP A 30 10.64 -16.73 1.50
C ASP A 30 9.92 -18.04 1.85
N SER A 31 8.62 -17.94 2.16
CA SER A 31 7.78 -19.12 2.48
C SER A 31 7.55 -20.06 1.28
N GLU A 32 7.89 -19.65 0.06
CA GLU A 32 7.85 -20.50 -1.14
C GLU A 32 9.22 -21.13 -1.44
N GLY A 33 10.23 -20.90 -0.59
CA GLY A 33 11.59 -21.41 -0.75
C GLY A 33 12.45 -20.61 -1.73
N LYS A 34 11.98 -19.45 -2.22
CA LYS A 34 12.77 -18.58 -3.11
C LYS A 34 13.77 -17.76 -2.28
N PRO A 35 14.99 -17.57 -2.79
CA PRO A 35 16.01 -16.76 -2.10
C PRO A 35 15.60 -15.29 -2.03
N ILE A 36 15.85 -14.67 -0.89
CA ILE A 36 15.63 -13.24 -0.68
C ILE A 36 16.96 -12.51 -0.82
N GLU A 37 17.14 -11.75 -1.91
CA GLU A 37 18.29 -10.87 -2.15
C GLU A 37 18.14 -9.57 -1.36
N LEU A 38 19.25 -9.00 -0.87
CA LEU A 38 19.30 -7.72 -0.13
C LEU A 38 18.44 -7.69 1.15
N ALA A 39 18.26 -8.81 1.82
CA ALA A 39 17.81 -8.80 3.20
C ALA A 39 18.94 -8.24 4.09
N LYS A 40 18.61 -7.36 5.02
CA LYS A 40 19.56 -6.81 5.99
C LYS A 40 19.67 -7.78 7.15
N ILE A 41 20.89 -8.21 7.45
CA ILE A 41 21.22 -9.08 8.57
C ILE A 41 22.11 -8.28 9.51
N ASP A 42 21.60 -7.97 10.70
CA ASP A 42 22.31 -7.25 11.76
C ASP A 42 22.73 -8.25 12.84
N LEU A 43 24.00 -8.26 13.18
CA LEU A 43 24.56 -9.04 14.28
C LEU A 43 24.84 -8.11 15.47
N ASP A 44 24.06 -8.25 16.55
CA ASP A 44 24.16 -7.46 17.80
C ASP A 44 24.32 -5.94 17.57
N GLU A 45 23.69 -5.39 16.54
CA GLU A 45 23.77 -3.97 16.13
C GLU A 45 25.21 -3.48 15.81
N THR A 46 26.20 -4.36 15.86
CA THR A 46 27.60 -4.00 15.67
C THR A 46 28.11 -4.23 14.25
N GLN A 47 27.59 -5.25 13.58
CA GLN A 47 27.94 -5.61 12.21
C GLN A 47 26.68 -5.88 11.42
N ASN A 48 26.65 -5.46 10.15
CA ASN A 48 25.55 -5.78 9.25
C ASN A 48 26.07 -6.22 7.89
N VAL A 49 25.36 -7.14 7.29
CA VAL A 49 25.59 -7.62 5.92
C VAL A 49 24.26 -7.71 5.16
N LEU A 50 24.34 -7.76 3.85
CA LEU A 50 23.17 -7.98 2.99
C LEU A 50 23.27 -9.37 2.36
N SER A 51 22.14 -10.07 2.27
CA SER A 51 22.08 -11.33 1.54
C SER A 51 22.30 -11.11 0.03
N ASP A 52 22.98 -12.06 -0.59
CA ASP A 52 23.25 -12.04 -2.02
C ASP A 52 22.04 -12.56 -2.85
N LYS A 53 22.25 -12.80 -4.17
CA LYS A 53 21.21 -13.24 -5.11
C LYS A 53 20.62 -14.63 -4.81
N ILE A 54 21.37 -15.45 -4.11
CA ILE A 54 20.93 -16.79 -3.68
C ILE A 54 20.45 -16.79 -2.24
N GLY A 55 20.31 -15.59 -1.63
CA GLY A 55 19.90 -15.41 -0.25
C GLY A 55 21.00 -15.67 0.78
N HIS A 56 22.24 -15.94 0.35
CA HIS A 56 23.35 -16.27 1.24
C HIS A 56 23.91 -15.00 1.90
N PHE A 57 24.29 -15.12 3.18
CA PHE A 57 25.01 -14.11 3.94
C PHE A 57 26.16 -14.72 4.71
N LEU A 58 27.18 -13.92 4.99
CA LEU A 58 28.39 -14.35 5.70
C LEU A 58 28.94 -13.22 6.59
N PHE A 59 29.14 -13.54 7.86
CA PHE A 59 29.94 -12.75 8.77
C PHE A 59 31.28 -13.46 9.00
N VAL A 60 32.35 -12.70 9.12
CA VAL A 60 33.68 -13.21 9.37
C VAL A 60 34.30 -12.52 10.58
N ASN A 61 35.26 -13.17 11.21
CA ASN A 61 36.00 -12.62 12.36
C ASN A 61 35.12 -12.40 13.61
N ILE A 62 34.21 -13.31 13.87
CA ILE A 62 33.37 -13.29 15.06
C ILE A 62 34.05 -13.98 16.22
N LYS A 63 33.99 -13.40 17.41
CA LYS A 63 34.55 -13.98 18.63
C LYS A 63 33.56 -14.97 19.24
N PRO A 64 34.04 -15.94 20.06
CA PRO A 64 33.13 -16.76 20.86
C PRO A 64 32.25 -15.90 21.77
N GLY A 65 30.96 -16.27 21.91
CA GLY A 65 30.01 -15.52 22.73
C GLY A 65 28.55 -15.83 22.37
N HIS A 66 27.65 -15.16 23.06
CA HIS A 66 26.21 -15.19 22.78
C HIS A 66 25.86 -14.06 21.82
N TYR A 67 25.09 -14.37 20.77
CA TYR A 67 24.75 -13.43 19.72
C TYR A 67 23.27 -13.50 19.33
N ALA A 68 22.73 -12.36 18.96
CA ALA A 68 21.43 -12.24 18.31
C ALA A 68 21.58 -11.72 16.89
N VAL A 69 21.03 -12.43 15.93
CA VAL A 69 20.93 -11.99 14.53
C VAL A 69 19.52 -11.53 14.25
N ILE A 70 19.39 -10.29 13.77
CA ILE A 70 18.12 -9.69 13.34
C ILE A 70 18.13 -9.64 11.82
N ILE A 71 17.20 -10.36 11.20
CA ILE A 71 17.04 -10.39 9.75
C ILE A 71 15.79 -9.60 9.37
N SER A 72 15.99 -8.57 8.57
CA SER A 72 14.90 -7.68 8.14
C SER A 72 14.94 -7.44 6.63
N LYS A 73 13.76 -7.33 6.05
CA LYS A 73 13.55 -6.94 4.66
C LYS A 73 12.22 -6.21 4.55
N PRO A 74 12.11 -5.09 3.83
CA PRO A 74 10.83 -4.45 3.56
C PRO A 74 9.81 -5.46 3.03
N ASN A 75 8.61 -5.45 3.60
CA ASN A 75 7.50 -6.37 3.30
C ASN A 75 7.70 -7.82 3.78
N PHE A 76 8.57 -8.05 4.74
CA PHE A 76 8.73 -9.34 5.42
C PHE A 76 8.74 -9.15 6.94
N GLU A 77 8.27 -10.15 7.67
CA GLU A 77 8.39 -10.17 9.13
C GLU A 77 9.85 -10.19 9.53
N THR A 78 10.24 -9.28 10.42
CA THR A 78 11.58 -9.30 11.02
C THR A 78 11.73 -10.56 11.86
N LYS A 79 12.82 -11.28 11.68
CA LYS A 79 13.11 -12.49 12.42
C LYS A 79 14.38 -12.32 13.24
N THR A 80 14.29 -12.65 14.52
CA THR A 80 15.44 -12.67 15.43
C THR A 80 15.78 -14.11 15.76
N LEU A 81 17.09 -14.44 15.73
CA LEU A 81 17.64 -15.74 16.09
C LEU A 81 18.76 -15.51 17.09
N GLU A 82 18.71 -16.18 18.23
CA GLU A 82 19.74 -16.18 19.25
C GLU A 82 20.52 -17.49 19.20
N PHE A 83 21.83 -17.43 19.33
CA PHE A 83 22.69 -18.58 19.31
C PHE A 83 24.02 -18.31 20.01
N ASP A 84 24.68 -19.38 20.43
CA ASP A 84 25.99 -19.34 21.04
C ASP A 84 27.08 -19.80 20.07
N ILE A 85 28.25 -19.19 20.17
CA ILE A 85 29.47 -19.59 19.47
C ILE A 85 30.49 -20.07 20.51
N GLY A 86 30.86 -21.34 20.43
CA GLY A 86 31.87 -21.94 21.27
C GLY A 86 33.30 -21.52 20.91
N GLU A 87 34.24 -21.67 21.83
CA GLU A 87 35.65 -21.32 21.62
C GLU A 87 36.33 -22.13 20.51
N ASP A 88 35.87 -23.36 20.26
CA ASP A 88 36.40 -24.25 19.23
C ASP A 88 35.62 -24.24 17.91
N GLU A 89 34.56 -23.46 17.82
CA GLU A 89 33.65 -23.41 16.66
C GLU A 89 34.22 -22.48 15.59
N GLN A 90 34.73 -23.03 14.49
CA GLN A 90 35.29 -22.25 13.38
C GLN A 90 34.21 -21.75 12.39
N ARG A 91 33.07 -22.43 12.32
CA ARG A 91 31.96 -22.10 11.43
C ARG A 91 30.63 -22.38 12.10
N LYS A 92 29.76 -21.39 12.10
CA LYS A 92 28.34 -21.49 12.55
C LYS A 92 27.41 -21.43 11.37
N ASP A 93 26.73 -22.51 11.10
CA ASP A 93 25.68 -22.54 10.08
C ASP A 93 24.33 -22.26 10.75
N LEU A 94 23.65 -21.17 10.34
CA LEU A 94 22.32 -20.83 10.80
C LEU A 94 21.23 -21.46 9.93
N GLY A 95 21.62 -22.23 8.89
CA GLY A 95 20.71 -22.93 8.01
C GLY A 95 19.86 -22.02 7.13
N GLU A 96 18.69 -22.53 6.77
CA GLU A 96 17.72 -21.80 5.99
C GLU A 96 16.79 -20.98 6.90
N ILE A 97 16.82 -19.68 6.74
CA ILE A 97 16.00 -18.75 7.52
C ILE A 97 14.83 -18.29 6.65
N VAL A 98 13.65 -18.76 6.98
CA VAL A 98 12.44 -18.39 6.24
C VAL A 98 11.87 -17.11 6.83
N LEU A 99 11.78 -16.06 6.00
CA LEU A 99 11.02 -14.86 6.28
C LEU A 99 9.63 -15.02 5.69
N LYS A 100 8.63 -14.83 6.53
CA LYS A 100 7.25 -14.76 6.06
C LYS A 100 7.02 -13.40 5.44
N PHE A 101 6.35 -13.38 4.30
CA PHE A 101 5.87 -12.13 3.74
C PHE A 101 4.90 -11.52 4.76
N SER A 102 5.25 -10.37 5.28
CA SER A 102 4.38 -9.54 6.08
C SER A 102 4.10 -8.31 5.23
N ALA A 103 2.88 -8.18 4.78
CA ALA A 103 2.39 -6.86 4.47
C ALA A 103 2.60 -6.01 5.73
N PRO A 104 3.02 -4.73 5.62
CA PRO A 104 3.27 -3.89 6.78
C PRO A 104 2.06 -3.94 7.72
N THR A 105 2.26 -4.58 8.88
CA THR A 105 1.18 -4.99 9.82
C THR A 105 0.80 -3.84 10.74
N GLU A 106 1.15 -2.61 10.43
CA GLU A 106 0.81 -1.45 11.26
C GLU A 106 -0.27 -0.54 10.68
N ALA A 107 -0.72 -0.80 9.48
CA ALA A 107 -1.92 -0.15 8.96
C ALA A 107 -2.95 -1.24 8.68
N GLY A 108 -4.10 -1.14 9.31
CA GLY A 108 -5.23 -1.99 8.95
C GLY A 108 -5.37 -2.01 7.41
N VAL A 109 -5.53 -3.18 6.84
CA VAL A 109 -5.74 -3.31 5.40
C VAL A 109 -7.01 -2.55 5.05
N VAL A 110 -6.81 -1.36 4.50
CA VAL A 110 -7.89 -0.54 4.02
C VAL A 110 -8.30 -1.09 2.66
N VAL A 111 -9.34 -1.89 2.64
CA VAL A 111 -10.00 -2.24 1.38
C VAL A 111 -10.88 -1.06 1.02
N ILE A 112 -10.44 -0.25 0.05
CA ILE A 112 -11.32 0.77 -0.54
C ILE A 112 -12.40 0.02 -1.30
N ASP A 113 -13.58 -0.03 -0.71
CA ASP A 113 -14.77 -0.50 -1.38
C ASP A 113 -15.42 0.68 -2.11
N ASP A 114 -15.43 0.60 -3.42
CA ASP A 114 -15.99 1.61 -4.31
C ASP A 114 -17.51 1.85 -4.17
N SER A 115 -18.18 1.04 -3.36
CA SER A 115 -19.62 1.07 -3.28
C SER A 115 -20.19 2.20 -2.43
N ALA A 116 -19.39 2.87 -1.62
CA ALA A 116 -19.86 3.94 -0.75
C ALA A 116 -19.94 5.32 -1.44
N THR A 117 -19.81 5.39 -2.77
CA THR A 117 -19.90 6.66 -3.50
C THR A 117 -21.30 7.17 -3.77
N ASP A 118 -22.34 6.57 -3.20
CA ASP A 118 -23.74 6.90 -3.49
C ASP A 118 -24.37 7.95 -2.56
N GLY A 119 -23.58 8.79 -1.95
CA GLY A 119 -24.13 9.91 -1.17
C GLY A 119 -24.59 11.08 -2.02
N GLU A 120 -25.84 11.49 -1.82
CA GLU A 120 -26.59 12.48 -2.63
C GLU A 120 -26.06 13.90 -2.61
N ASP A 121 -25.29 14.28 -1.62
CA ASP A 121 -24.80 15.64 -1.43
C ASP A 121 -23.32 15.77 -1.60
N GLY A 122 -22.83 15.74 -2.83
CA GLY A 122 -21.55 16.34 -3.19
C GLY A 122 -20.30 16.00 -2.38
N GLY A 123 -20.44 15.22 -1.35
CA GLY A 123 -19.41 14.86 -0.41
C GLY A 123 -19.44 13.38 -0.15
N SER A 124 -19.10 12.55 -1.14
CA SER A 124 -18.94 11.13 -0.87
C SER A 124 -17.63 10.91 -0.16
N SER A 125 -17.67 10.77 1.14
CA SER A 125 -16.58 10.16 1.88
C SER A 125 -16.70 8.65 1.77
N MET A 126 -15.82 8.06 1.02
CA MET A 126 -15.52 6.67 1.21
C MET A 126 -14.44 6.57 2.27
N LEU A 127 -14.86 6.17 3.43
CA LEU A 127 -13.94 5.53 4.33
C LEU A 127 -13.61 4.15 3.77
N PRO A 128 -12.36 3.75 3.84
CA PRO A 128 -11.99 2.40 3.52
C PRO A 128 -12.86 1.47 4.36
N THR A 129 -13.67 0.65 3.71
CA THR A 129 -14.33 -0.44 4.38
C THR A 129 -13.25 -1.38 4.85
N VAL A 130 -12.98 -1.39 6.13
CA VAL A 130 -12.10 -2.36 6.74
C VAL A 130 -12.72 -3.72 6.47
N GLY A 131 -12.12 -4.51 5.60
CA GLY A 131 -12.62 -5.86 5.32
C GLY A 131 -12.68 -6.66 6.61
N LEU A 132 -13.55 -7.67 6.67
CA LEU A 132 -13.73 -8.60 7.80
C LEU A 132 -12.41 -9.19 8.35
N LEU A 133 -11.31 -9.10 7.59
CA LEU A 133 -10.00 -9.65 7.93
C LEU A 133 -8.99 -8.60 8.44
N SER A 134 -9.33 -7.33 8.43
CA SER A 134 -8.46 -6.27 8.94
C SER A 134 -9.08 -5.62 10.16
N ALA A 135 -9.00 -6.34 11.27
CA ALA A 135 -9.36 -5.76 12.56
C ALA A 135 -8.43 -4.57 12.85
N SER A 136 -8.95 -3.36 12.71
CA SER A 136 -8.29 -2.17 13.21
C SER A 136 -8.04 -2.32 14.72
N ARG A 137 -6.94 -1.79 15.22
CA ARG A 137 -6.70 -1.68 16.67
C ARG A 137 -7.67 -0.69 17.34
N ASP A 138 -8.28 0.19 16.54
CA ASP A 138 -9.34 1.07 17.01
C ASP A 138 -10.63 0.28 17.23
N ALA A 139 -11.13 0.28 18.47
CA ALA A 139 -12.31 -0.48 18.85
C ALA A 139 -13.56 -0.07 18.06
N PHE A 140 -13.68 1.20 17.68
CA PHE A 140 -14.80 1.71 16.91
C PHE A 140 -14.77 1.20 15.47
N GLN A 141 -13.61 1.27 14.82
CA GLN A 141 -13.42 0.74 13.47
C GLN A 141 -13.57 -0.78 13.42
N ASN A 142 -13.11 -1.48 14.45
CA ASN A 142 -13.26 -2.93 14.59
C ASN A 142 -14.73 -3.35 14.63
N VAL A 143 -15.55 -2.68 15.45
CA VAL A 143 -17.01 -2.93 15.52
C VAL A 143 -17.66 -2.61 14.18
N SER A 144 -17.29 -1.52 13.52
CA SER A 144 -17.83 -1.08 12.24
C SER A 144 -17.45 -2.02 11.08
N ALA A 145 -16.35 -2.76 11.18
CA ALA A 145 -15.90 -3.70 10.16
C ALA A 145 -16.86 -4.90 9.95
N PHE A 146 -17.79 -5.14 10.86
CA PHE A 146 -18.79 -6.20 10.73
C PHE A 146 -20.05 -5.77 9.97
N GLU A 147 -20.17 -4.52 9.59
CA GLU A 147 -21.28 -4.05 8.75
C GLU A 147 -21.17 -4.63 7.33
N LEU A 148 -22.23 -5.30 6.87
CA LEU A 148 -22.34 -5.85 5.53
C LEU A 148 -23.09 -4.86 4.64
N GLY A 149 -22.40 -4.18 3.75
CA GLY A 149 -23.02 -3.30 2.78
C GLY A 149 -22.32 -1.95 2.65
N ALA A 150 -22.79 -1.17 1.68
CA ALA A 150 -22.37 0.21 1.53
C ALA A 150 -23.08 1.06 2.59
N TYR A 151 -22.35 1.69 3.46
CA TYR A 151 -22.90 2.66 4.37
C TYR A 151 -21.96 3.84 4.54
N TRP A 152 -22.53 4.95 4.93
CA TRP A 152 -21.79 6.14 5.28
C TRP A 152 -21.13 5.92 6.64
N PHE A 153 -19.83 5.81 6.60
CA PHE A 153 -19.06 5.66 7.82
C PHE A 153 -18.21 6.91 8.03
N ARG A 154 -18.44 7.54 9.16
CA ARG A 154 -17.61 8.65 9.62
C ARG A 154 -16.95 8.21 10.92
N PRO A 155 -15.65 7.90 10.93
CA PRO A 155 -14.96 7.52 12.15
C PRO A 155 -15.24 8.56 13.22
N ARG A 156 -15.81 8.13 14.34
CA ARG A 156 -16.15 9.02 15.46
C ARG A 156 -17.01 10.23 15.08
N GLY A 157 -17.79 10.13 14.02
CA GLY A 157 -18.63 11.22 13.52
C GLY A 157 -17.88 12.34 12.82
N VAL A 158 -16.58 12.20 12.57
CA VAL A 158 -15.75 13.21 11.90
C VAL A 158 -16.05 13.24 10.41
N ASP A 159 -16.20 14.43 9.83
CA ASP A 159 -16.40 14.62 8.40
C ASP A 159 -15.09 14.32 7.65
N ASN A 160 -15.17 13.73 6.46
CA ASN A 160 -14.01 13.33 5.67
C ASN A 160 -13.15 14.48 5.12
N ARG A 161 -13.66 15.73 5.18
CA ARG A 161 -12.81 16.91 4.94
C ARG A 161 -11.66 17.05 5.95
N PHE A 162 -11.76 16.34 7.07
CA PHE A 162 -10.76 16.28 8.13
C PHE A 162 -9.91 15.01 8.10
N GLU A 163 -9.97 14.26 7.01
CA GLU A 163 -9.12 13.13 6.70
C GLU A 163 -8.12 13.53 5.61
N ASP A 164 -6.88 13.11 5.75
CA ASP A 164 -5.83 13.35 4.75
C ASP A 164 -5.51 12.06 4.01
N VAL A 165 -5.62 12.11 2.69
CA VAL A 165 -5.05 11.09 1.80
C VAL A 165 -3.96 11.73 0.98
N VAL A 166 -2.77 11.16 1.05
CA VAL A 166 -1.56 11.73 0.45
C VAL A 166 -0.93 10.71 -0.49
N PHE A 167 -0.62 11.12 -1.71
CA PHE A 167 0.14 10.34 -2.68
C PHE A 167 1.48 11.03 -2.95
N ASN A 168 2.60 10.37 -2.63
CA ASN A 168 3.95 10.91 -2.83
C ASN A 168 4.15 12.35 -2.28
N GLY A 169 3.53 12.67 -1.15
CA GLY A 169 3.60 13.99 -0.53
C GLY A 169 2.57 15.01 -1.02
N VAL A 170 1.68 14.65 -1.97
CA VAL A 170 0.60 15.52 -2.46
C VAL A 170 -0.71 15.13 -1.81
N THR A 171 -1.37 16.07 -1.15
CA THR A 171 -2.71 15.86 -0.61
C THR A 171 -3.75 15.72 -1.73
N MET A 172 -4.67 14.79 -1.56
CA MET A 172 -5.77 14.54 -2.49
C MET A 172 -7.05 15.31 -2.13
N SER A 173 -7.01 16.11 -1.08
CA SER A 173 -8.12 16.97 -0.70
C SER A 173 -8.34 18.06 -1.76
N LYS A 174 -9.59 18.25 -2.16
CA LYS A 174 -9.96 19.31 -3.10
C LYS A 174 -9.73 20.69 -2.50
N SER A 175 -9.25 21.62 -3.30
CA SER A 175 -8.93 22.97 -2.86
C SER A 175 -10.14 23.86 -2.57
N ASP A 176 -11.30 23.49 -3.10
CA ASP A 176 -12.55 24.27 -2.98
C ASP A 176 -13.30 23.94 -1.68
N ASP A 177 -13.37 22.68 -1.27
CA ASP A 177 -14.17 22.25 -0.11
C ASP A 177 -13.42 21.38 0.90
N GLY A 178 -12.15 21.07 0.63
CA GLY A 178 -11.28 20.25 1.47
C GLY A 178 -11.62 18.75 1.46
N ARG A 179 -12.58 18.32 0.64
CA ARG A 179 -13.04 16.94 0.63
C ARG A 179 -12.20 16.06 -0.30
N LEU A 180 -12.12 14.81 0.06
CA LEU A 180 -11.50 13.77 -0.76
C LEU A 180 -12.48 13.31 -1.85
N ASP A 181 -12.01 13.18 -3.08
CA ASP A 181 -12.75 12.48 -4.13
C ASP A 181 -12.11 11.13 -4.45
N PHE A 182 -12.52 10.12 -3.71
CA PHE A 182 -12.01 8.77 -3.87
C PHE A 182 -12.29 8.15 -5.24
N ASN A 183 -13.19 8.74 -6.06
CA ASN A 183 -13.38 8.27 -7.43
C ASN A 183 -12.13 8.45 -8.28
N ASN A 184 -11.26 9.42 -7.96
CA ASN A 184 -10.06 9.69 -8.75
C ASN A 184 -9.06 8.53 -8.77
N TRP A 185 -9.09 7.66 -7.74
CA TRP A 185 -8.30 6.43 -7.67
C TRP A 185 -9.14 5.18 -7.41
N GLY A 186 -10.45 5.30 -7.50
CA GLY A 186 -11.38 4.19 -7.37
C GLY A 186 -11.07 3.09 -8.39
N GLY A 187 -11.08 1.83 -7.97
CA GLY A 187 -10.76 0.70 -8.83
C GLY A 187 -9.27 0.35 -8.93
N LEU A 188 -8.37 1.09 -8.28
CA LEU A 188 -6.93 0.84 -8.24
C LEU A 188 -6.49 0.05 -6.99
N ASN A 189 -7.27 -0.95 -6.58
CA ASN A 189 -7.07 -1.64 -5.31
C ASN A 189 -5.70 -2.31 -5.15
N ASP A 190 -5.10 -2.82 -6.23
CA ASP A 190 -3.74 -3.39 -6.15
C ASP A 190 -2.68 -2.33 -5.83
N ILE A 191 -2.94 -1.08 -6.22
CA ILE A 191 -2.03 0.05 -6.01
C ILE A 191 -2.21 0.64 -4.60
N THR A 192 -3.46 0.73 -4.14
CA THR A 192 -3.83 1.37 -2.87
C THR A 192 -4.01 0.36 -1.72
N ARG A 193 -3.74 -0.92 -1.96
CA ARG A 193 -3.95 -1.99 -0.99
C ARG A 193 -3.11 -1.84 0.28
N PHE A 194 -1.89 -1.34 0.13
CA PHE A 194 -0.93 -1.23 1.22
C PHE A 194 -0.41 0.21 1.29
N PRO A 195 -1.02 1.07 2.09
CA PRO A 195 -0.46 2.39 2.35
C PRO A 195 0.90 2.26 3.04
N LEU A 196 1.78 3.22 2.80
CA LEU A 196 3.07 3.28 3.49
C LEU A 196 2.87 3.62 4.98
N GLU A 197 1.91 4.50 5.25
CA GLU A 197 1.50 4.86 6.61
C GLU A 197 -0.01 5.06 6.65
N SER A 198 -0.64 4.63 7.73
CA SER A 198 -2.03 4.93 8.04
C SER A 198 -2.14 5.15 9.55
N VAL A 199 -2.53 6.34 9.92
CA VAL A 199 -2.67 6.77 11.31
C VAL A 199 -4.04 7.39 11.54
N ASP A 200 -4.60 7.12 12.71
CA ASP A 200 -5.91 7.63 13.10
C ASP A 200 -5.79 8.93 13.89
N ASN A 201 -6.75 9.81 13.71
CA ASN A 201 -6.87 11.07 14.42
C ASN A 201 -5.62 11.96 14.28
N LEU A 202 -5.33 12.76 15.30
CA LEU A 202 -4.17 13.65 15.38
C LEU A 202 -2.87 12.90 15.76
N THR A 203 -2.75 11.63 15.39
CA THR A 203 -1.52 10.88 15.61
C THR A 203 -0.39 11.47 14.78
N PRO A 204 0.80 11.70 15.34
CA PRO A 204 1.94 12.20 14.60
C PRO A 204 2.32 11.30 13.43
N SER A 205 2.65 11.90 12.29
CA SER A 205 3.10 11.24 11.08
C SER A 205 4.41 11.86 10.59
N GLU A 206 5.24 11.06 9.91
CA GLU A 206 6.43 11.58 9.21
C GLU A 206 6.07 12.43 7.98
N PHE A 207 4.84 12.31 7.47
CA PHE A 207 4.43 12.89 6.19
C PHE A 207 3.48 14.08 6.30
N ALA A 208 2.83 14.28 7.46
CA ALA A 208 1.92 15.37 7.69
C ALA A 208 1.75 15.67 9.18
N PHE A 209 1.19 16.84 9.49
CA PHE A 209 0.89 17.23 10.86
C PHE A 209 -0.28 16.46 11.50
N GLY A 210 -0.95 15.63 10.71
CA GLY A 210 -2.15 14.89 11.11
C GLY A 210 -3.43 15.71 10.94
N ASN A 211 -4.56 15.02 10.94
CA ASN A 211 -5.89 15.61 10.85
C ASN A 211 -6.84 14.87 11.79
N LEU A 212 -7.99 15.45 12.11
CA LEU A 212 -8.97 14.85 13.02
C LEU A 212 -9.47 13.48 12.56
N GLY A 213 -9.57 13.28 11.25
CA GLY A 213 -9.96 12.01 10.63
C GLY A 213 -8.81 11.03 10.39
N GLY A 214 -7.56 11.47 10.65
CA GLY A 214 -6.39 10.67 10.38
C GLY A 214 -5.69 10.97 9.06
N LEU A 215 -4.68 10.18 8.75
CA LEU A 215 -3.87 10.28 7.53
C LEU A 215 -3.67 8.90 6.91
N VAL A 216 -3.78 8.83 5.59
CA VAL A 216 -3.36 7.69 4.80
C VAL A 216 -2.33 8.15 3.76
N TYR A 217 -1.12 7.61 3.82
CA TYR A 217 -0.04 7.95 2.89
C TYR A 217 0.27 6.79 1.94
N TYR A 218 0.16 7.05 0.65
CA TYR A 218 0.50 6.12 -0.42
C TYR A 218 1.83 6.48 -1.08
N ASN A 219 2.75 5.53 -1.12
CA ASN A 219 3.98 5.65 -1.89
C ASN A 219 3.80 4.95 -3.24
N THR A 220 3.67 5.74 -4.30
CA THR A 220 3.44 5.23 -5.66
C THR A 220 4.72 5.13 -6.50
N ARG A 221 5.89 5.03 -5.87
CA ARG A 221 7.14 4.74 -6.57
C ARG A 221 7.06 3.39 -7.26
N ALA A 222 7.46 3.33 -8.51
CA ALA A 222 7.43 2.08 -9.26
C ALA A 222 8.29 0.98 -8.63
N SER A 223 9.40 1.33 -7.98
CA SER A 223 10.27 0.38 -7.28
C SER A 223 9.72 -0.13 -5.95
N SER A 224 8.67 0.50 -5.40
CA SER A 224 8.00 0.02 -4.17
C SER A 224 7.19 -1.24 -4.41
N TYR A 225 6.76 -1.46 -5.66
CA TYR A 225 5.98 -2.64 -6.01
C TYR A 225 6.90 -3.80 -6.36
N ARG A 226 6.67 -4.95 -5.74
CA ARG A 226 7.41 -6.18 -6.09
C ARG A 226 7.11 -6.59 -7.54
N LYS A 227 8.07 -7.25 -8.19
CA LYS A 227 7.86 -7.86 -9.49
C LYS A 227 6.73 -8.88 -9.42
N GLN A 228 5.63 -8.60 -10.10
CA GLN A 228 4.45 -9.46 -10.11
C GLN A 228 3.55 -9.16 -11.29
N THR A 229 2.71 -10.13 -11.62
CA THR A 229 1.52 -9.97 -12.47
C THR A 229 0.33 -10.40 -11.64
N SER A 230 -0.70 -9.58 -11.57
CA SER A 230 -1.95 -9.86 -10.87
C SER A 230 -3.10 -9.74 -11.87
N LEU A 231 -4.00 -10.71 -11.86
CA LEU A 231 -5.25 -10.68 -12.59
C LEU A 231 -6.36 -11.00 -11.60
N ALA A 232 -7.35 -10.13 -11.50
CA ALA A 232 -8.47 -10.31 -10.62
C ALA A 232 -9.79 -10.12 -11.36
N TYR A 233 -10.74 -10.97 -11.05
CA TYR A 233 -12.13 -10.80 -11.45
C TYR A 233 -13.01 -11.04 -10.25
N SER A 234 -14.00 -10.19 -10.06
CA SER A 234 -14.99 -10.35 -9.00
C SER A 234 -16.39 -10.07 -9.52
N PHE A 235 -17.34 -10.79 -8.95
CA PHE A 235 -18.76 -10.56 -9.11
C PHE A 235 -19.31 -10.00 -7.81
N THR A 236 -20.08 -8.93 -7.88
CA THR A 236 -20.60 -8.23 -6.71
C THR A 236 -22.11 -7.98 -6.86
N ASN A 237 -22.75 -7.71 -5.75
CA ASN A 237 -24.18 -7.35 -5.69
C ASN A 237 -24.37 -5.86 -5.37
N ARG A 238 -23.49 -5.00 -5.89
CA ARG A 238 -23.51 -3.56 -5.60
C ARG A 238 -24.01 -2.76 -6.80
N SER A 239 -23.64 -1.49 -6.90
CA SER A 239 -23.96 -0.62 -8.05
C SER A 239 -23.38 -1.14 -9.37
N TYR A 240 -22.39 -2.03 -9.32
CA TYR A 240 -21.88 -2.80 -10.45
C TYR A 240 -21.90 -4.29 -10.13
N MET A 241 -22.03 -5.12 -11.17
CA MET A 241 -22.01 -6.59 -11.02
C MET A 241 -20.62 -7.17 -11.21
N HIS A 242 -19.87 -6.61 -12.13
CA HIS A 242 -18.61 -7.18 -12.60
C HIS A 242 -17.46 -6.21 -12.36
N ARG A 243 -16.32 -6.76 -11.98
CA ARG A 243 -15.07 -6.06 -11.89
C ARG A 243 -13.95 -6.93 -12.42
N ALA A 244 -13.16 -6.38 -13.33
CA ALA A 244 -11.91 -6.99 -13.79
C ALA A 244 -10.76 -6.03 -13.51
N MET A 245 -9.62 -6.56 -13.09
CA MET A 245 -8.41 -5.79 -12.83
C MET A 245 -7.19 -6.56 -13.26
N ALA A 246 -6.22 -5.86 -13.85
CA ALA A 246 -4.93 -6.41 -14.22
C ALA A 246 -3.82 -5.45 -13.77
N THR A 247 -2.80 -5.98 -13.11
CA THR A 247 -1.66 -5.22 -12.64
C THR A 247 -0.36 -5.93 -13.00
N TYR A 248 0.59 -5.18 -13.51
CA TYR A 248 1.94 -5.66 -13.77
C TYR A 248 2.97 -4.73 -13.16
N SER A 249 3.93 -5.28 -12.44
CA SER A 249 5.10 -4.57 -11.93
C SER A 249 6.39 -5.28 -12.32
N SER A 250 7.32 -4.53 -12.91
CA SER A 250 8.62 -5.07 -13.36
C SER A 250 9.59 -5.35 -12.20
N GLY A 251 9.35 -4.72 -11.03
CA GLY A 251 10.38 -4.56 -10.02
C GLY A 251 11.56 -3.71 -10.52
N LEU A 252 12.54 -3.46 -9.67
CA LEU A 252 13.72 -2.67 -10.01
C LEU A 252 14.71 -3.51 -10.83
N SER A 253 15.03 -3.04 -12.03
CA SER A 253 16.02 -3.69 -12.91
C SER A 253 17.46 -3.33 -12.52
N ARG A 254 18.44 -4.13 -12.98
CA ARG A 254 19.87 -3.84 -12.76
C ARG A 254 20.32 -2.50 -13.35
N LYS A 255 19.61 -1.98 -14.34
CA LYS A 255 19.89 -0.68 -14.96
C LYS A 255 19.20 0.47 -14.21
N GLY A 256 18.57 0.22 -13.07
CA GLY A 256 17.88 1.22 -12.25
C GLY A 256 16.53 1.66 -12.79
N TRP A 257 15.90 0.91 -13.69
CA TRP A 257 14.54 1.17 -14.16
C TRP A 257 13.54 0.28 -13.45
N SER A 258 12.40 0.84 -13.09
CA SER A 258 11.23 0.13 -12.61
C SER A 258 9.98 0.73 -13.22
N PHE A 259 8.98 -0.10 -13.53
CA PHE A 259 7.67 0.38 -13.93
C PHE A 259 6.57 -0.52 -13.39
N THR A 260 5.43 0.10 -13.12
CA THR A 260 4.21 -0.57 -12.66
C THR A 260 3.04 0.01 -13.42
N VAL A 261 2.18 -0.85 -13.94
CA VAL A 261 0.94 -0.47 -14.62
C VAL A 261 -0.23 -1.28 -14.06
N SER A 262 -1.37 -0.63 -13.90
CA SER A 262 -2.60 -1.28 -13.48
C SER A 262 -3.77 -0.72 -14.26
N GLY A 263 -4.73 -1.57 -14.57
CA GLY A 263 -5.99 -1.18 -15.20
C GLY A 263 -7.14 -1.98 -14.64
N SER A 264 -8.29 -1.35 -14.46
CA SER A 264 -9.51 -2.04 -14.05
C SER A 264 -10.75 -1.49 -14.76
N ARG A 265 -11.79 -2.31 -14.80
CA ARG A 265 -13.14 -1.92 -15.20
C ARG A 265 -14.14 -2.47 -14.21
N ARG A 266 -15.11 -1.65 -13.86
CA ARG A 266 -16.29 -2.00 -13.05
C ARG A 266 -17.52 -1.69 -13.88
N TRP A 267 -18.37 -2.70 -14.10
CA TRP A 267 -19.54 -2.50 -14.94
C TRP A 267 -20.73 -3.34 -14.46
N GLY A 268 -21.90 -2.86 -14.75
CA GLY A 268 -23.17 -3.52 -14.48
C GLY A 268 -24.33 -2.63 -14.88
N ASP A 269 -25.43 -3.28 -15.17
CA ASP A 269 -26.68 -2.64 -15.57
C ASP A 269 -27.81 -3.34 -14.83
N ASN A 270 -28.69 -2.55 -14.16
CA ASN A 270 -29.81 -3.07 -13.38
C ASN A 270 -29.46 -4.25 -12.47
N ALA A 271 -28.35 -4.13 -11.72
CA ALA A 271 -27.78 -5.25 -10.96
C ALA A 271 -28.75 -5.79 -9.89
N ILE A 272 -29.09 -4.95 -8.91
CA ILE A 272 -30.02 -5.29 -7.82
C ILE A 272 -31.07 -4.22 -7.67
N ILE A 273 -30.70 -2.97 -7.88
CA ILE A 273 -31.61 -1.81 -7.75
C ILE A 273 -31.94 -1.34 -9.15
N ASP A 274 -33.24 -1.14 -9.40
CA ASP A 274 -33.76 -0.76 -10.71
C ASP A 274 -33.19 0.60 -11.16
N GLY A 275 -32.81 0.67 -12.44
CA GLY A 275 -32.23 1.86 -13.06
C GLY A 275 -30.83 2.25 -12.56
N VAL A 276 -30.15 1.35 -11.82
CA VAL A 276 -28.75 1.57 -11.42
C VAL A 276 -27.83 0.89 -12.40
N TYR A 277 -26.97 1.69 -13.02
CA TYR A 277 -25.93 1.21 -13.93
C TYR A 277 -24.59 1.89 -13.64
N GLN A 278 -23.52 1.19 -13.96
CA GLN A 278 -22.15 1.70 -13.84
C GLN A 278 -21.28 1.19 -14.97
N ASP A 279 -20.45 2.07 -15.53
CA ASP A 279 -19.31 1.72 -16.37
C ASP A 279 -18.15 2.64 -16.01
N SER A 280 -17.24 2.11 -15.23
CA SER A 280 -16.12 2.87 -14.67
C SER A 280 -14.83 2.14 -14.96
N TYR A 281 -13.84 2.89 -15.42
CA TYR A 281 -12.50 2.42 -15.66
C TYR A 281 -11.56 3.03 -14.63
N ALA A 282 -10.40 2.41 -14.43
CA ALA A 282 -9.30 3.03 -13.72
C ALA A 282 -7.99 2.61 -14.35
N TYR A 283 -7.03 3.50 -14.34
CA TYR A 283 -5.68 3.23 -14.81
C TYR A 283 -4.65 3.85 -13.88
N PHE A 284 -3.52 3.19 -13.79
CA PHE A 284 -2.33 3.63 -13.06
C PHE A 284 -1.09 3.29 -13.87
N ALA A 285 -0.15 4.21 -13.92
CA ALA A 285 1.17 3.99 -14.48
C ALA A 285 2.21 4.69 -13.60
N ALA A 286 3.24 3.98 -13.19
CA ALA A 286 4.41 4.54 -12.55
C ALA A 286 5.69 4.09 -13.27
N LEU A 287 6.60 5.02 -13.48
CA LEU A 287 7.91 4.78 -14.08
C LEU A 287 8.97 5.45 -13.23
N GLU A 288 9.92 4.68 -12.75
CA GLU A 288 11.03 5.20 -11.94
C GLU A 288 12.36 4.91 -12.58
N LYS A 289 13.24 5.92 -12.54
CA LYS A 289 14.65 5.79 -12.82
C LYS A 289 15.45 6.08 -11.56
N LYS A 290 16.12 5.06 -11.06
CA LYS A 290 17.13 5.16 -10.01
C LYS A 290 18.48 5.41 -10.65
N PHE A 291 19.06 6.58 -10.42
CA PHE A 291 20.39 6.97 -10.94
C PHE A 291 21.51 6.48 -10.03
N SER A 292 21.24 6.48 -8.71
CA SER A 292 22.16 6.01 -7.68
C SER A 292 21.36 5.58 -6.45
N ASP A 293 22.05 5.12 -5.40
CA ASP A 293 21.41 4.81 -4.11
C ASP A 293 20.91 6.06 -3.38
N ARG A 294 21.27 7.23 -3.88
CA ARG A 294 20.88 8.52 -3.28
C ARG A 294 19.89 9.31 -4.12
N HIS A 295 19.66 8.93 -5.37
CA HIS A 295 18.85 9.76 -6.28
C HIS A 295 18.00 8.90 -7.21
N SER A 296 16.70 9.18 -7.23
CA SER A 296 15.76 8.64 -8.21
C SER A 296 14.68 9.64 -8.58
N ILE A 297 14.16 9.51 -9.78
CA ILE A 297 13.01 10.27 -10.27
C ILE A 297 11.91 9.26 -10.61
N ASN A 298 10.69 9.56 -10.18
CA ASN A 298 9.51 8.75 -10.42
C ASN A 298 8.41 9.59 -11.07
N PHE A 299 7.89 9.13 -12.18
CA PHE A 299 6.68 9.65 -12.79
C PHE A 299 5.51 8.75 -12.42
N THR A 300 4.39 9.33 -12.00
CA THR A 300 3.14 8.62 -11.70
C THR A 300 1.99 9.29 -12.44
N ALA A 301 1.12 8.50 -13.04
CA ALA A 301 -0.11 8.96 -13.65
C ALA A 301 -1.24 7.99 -13.28
N PHE A 302 -2.38 8.52 -12.85
CA PHE A 302 -3.57 7.72 -12.58
C PHE A 302 -4.85 8.51 -12.77
N GLY A 303 -5.95 7.79 -12.95
CA GLY A 303 -7.28 8.37 -13.09
C GLY A 303 -8.34 7.29 -13.23
N SER A 304 -9.56 7.66 -12.94
CA SER A 304 -10.74 6.77 -12.98
C SER A 304 -11.90 7.42 -13.73
N PRO A 305 -11.95 7.34 -15.06
CA PRO A 305 -13.14 7.76 -15.79
C PRO A 305 -14.36 6.95 -15.32
N THR A 306 -15.36 7.65 -14.78
CA THR A 306 -16.53 7.06 -14.16
C THR A 306 -17.79 7.55 -14.84
N TYR A 307 -18.66 6.62 -15.23
CA TYR A 307 -20.02 6.87 -15.65
C TYR A 307 -20.95 5.97 -14.84
N ARG A 308 -21.81 6.57 -14.03
CA ARG A 308 -22.72 5.81 -13.17
C ARG A 308 -24.01 6.56 -12.89
N SER A 309 -25.05 5.83 -12.58
CA SER A 309 -26.29 6.34 -11.99
C SER A 309 -26.32 6.07 -10.47
N SER A 310 -27.25 6.68 -9.79
CA SER A 310 -27.46 6.56 -8.35
C SER A 310 -28.82 5.99 -8.03
N ASN A 311 -28.95 5.44 -6.83
CA ASN A 311 -30.22 5.07 -6.24
C ASN A 311 -30.65 6.08 -5.17
N ALA A 312 -31.96 6.21 -4.98
CA ALA A 312 -32.52 7.02 -3.92
C ALA A 312 -32.40 6.32 -2.57
N PRO A 313 -32.19 7.08 -1.48
CA PRO A 313 -32.46 6.57 -0.15
C PRO A 313 -33.97 6.38 0.01
N ASN A 314 -34.38 5.19 0.44
CA ASN A 314 -35.78 4.86 0.67
C ASN A 314 -36.09 4.73 2.15
N THR A 315 -37.30 5.10 2.57
CA THR A 315 -37.81 4.78 3.90
C THR A 315 -38.27 3.33 3.98
N GLN A 316 -38.43 2.80 5.18
CA GLN A 316 -38.95 1.44 5.37
C GLN A 316 -40.34 1.29 4.74
N GLU A 317 -41.19 2.31 4.85
CA GLU A 317 -42.52 2.32 4.23
C GLU A 317 -42.46 2.15 2.72
N VAL A 318 -41.53 2.83 2.03
CA VAL A 318 -41.31 2.68 0.58
C VAL A 318 -40.85 1.26 0.25
N TYR A 319 -39.95 0.68 1.01
CA TYR A 319 -39.54 -0.72 0.82
C TYR A 319 -40.69 -1.70 1.02
N ASP A 320 -41.58 -1.46 1.97
CA ASP A 320 -42.74 -2.32 2.24
C ASP A 320 -43.77 -2.26 1.11
N ILE A 321 -43.93 -1.09 0.47
CA ILE A 321 -44.92 -0.87 -0.63
C ILE A 321 -44.33 -1.30 -1.98
N MET A 322 -43.09 -0.85 -2.29
CA MET A 322 -42.52 -0.96 -3.63
C MET A 322 -41.49 -2.09 -3.77
N GLY A 323 -41.07 -2.66 -2.66
CA GLY A 323 -40.00 -3.66 -2.64
C GLY A 323 -38.60 -3.06 -2.53
N LYS A 324 -37.62 -3.94 -2.24
CA LYS A 324 -36.24 -3.55 -1.91
C LYS A 324 -35.43 -3.06 -3.12
N ASN A 325 -35.86 -3.38 -4.32
CA ASN A 325 -35.16 -3.03 -5.57
C ASN A 325 -35.60 -1.68 -6.13
N TYR A 326 -36.62 -1.08 -5.52
CA TYR A 326 -37.18 0.18 -6.00
C TYR A 326 -36.19 1.34 -5.90
N ASN A 327 -36.15 2.15 -6.97
CA ASN A 327 -35.35 3.36 -7.05
C ASN A 327 -36.21 4.49 -7.63
N SER A 328 -36.45 5.56 -6.89
CA SER A 328 -37.24 6.70 -7.32
C SER A 328 -36.51 7.63 -8.30
N TYR A 329 -35.24 7.40 -8.59
CA TYR A 329 -34.47 8.24 -9.53
C TYR A 329 -34.57 7.81 -10.97
N TRP A 330 -35.09 6.63 -11.27
CA TRP A 330 -35.22 6.16 -12.62
C TRP A 330 -36.70 6.13 -13.08
N GLY A 331 -36.91 6.10 -14.38
CA GLY A 331 -38.18 5.98 -15.03
C GLY A 331 -38.01 5.96 -16.54
N PHE A 332 -39.09 6.14 -17.25
CA PHE A 332 -39.08 6.19 -18.71
C PHE A 332 -39.24 7.62 -19.18
N GLN A 333 -38.41 8.04 -20.12
CA GLN A 333 -38.49 9.29 -20.83
C GLN A 333 -38.44 8.99 -22.33
N ASP A 334 -39.49 9.35 -23.06
CA ASP A 334 -39.63 9.09 -24.51
C ASP A 334 -39.52 7.59 -24.87
N GLY A 335 -39.93 6.72 -23.94
CA GLY A 335 -39.88 5.26 -24.09
C GLY A 335 -38.55 4.62 -23.76
N GLU A 336 -37.52 5.38 -23.40
CA GLU A 336 -36.22 4.89 -22.95
C GLU A 336 -36.09 4.94 -21.43
N GLU A 337 -35.48 3.93 -20.87
CA GLU A 337 -35.12 3.89 -19.44
C GLU A 337 -34.09 4.97 -19.14
N ARG A 338 -34.32 5.77 -18.12
CA ARG A 338 -33.45 6.86 -17.75
C ARG A 338 -33.37 7.04 -16.24
N ASN A 339 -32.16 7.24 -15.73
CA ASN A 339 -31.96 7.67 -14.37
C ASN A 339 -31.69 9.18 -14.32
N SER A 340 -32.36 9.88 -13.41
CA SER A 340 -32.23 11.34 -13.26
C SER A 340 -30.93 11.77 -12.58
N ARG A 341 -30.26 10.84 -11.86
CA ARG A 341 -29.03 11.09 -11.10
C ARG A 341 -27.88 10.35 -11.72
N ILE A 342 -27.25 10.97 -12.69
CA ILE A 342 -26.07 10.43 -13.39
C ILE A 342 -24.85 11.23 -12.99
N ARG A 343 -23.75 10.56 -12.73
CA ARG A 343 -22.43 11.17 -12.54
C ARG A 343 -21.51 10.76 -13.69
N LYS A 344 -20.84 11.75 -14.27
CA LYS A 344 -19.73 11.57 -15.21
C LYS A 344 -18.55 12.31 -14.64
N SER A 345 -17.48 11.60 -14.27
CA SER A 345 -16.30 12.24 -13.72
C SER A 345 -15.02 11.65 -14.32
N PHE A 346 -14.07 12.53 -14.58
CA PHE A 346 -12.72 12.14 -14.99
C PHE A 346 -11.75 13.26 -14.63
N GLU A 347 -10.94 13.06 -13.62
CA GLU A 347 -9.96 14.02 -13.12
C GLU A 347 -8.59 13.34 -12.98
N PRO A 348 -7.87 13.10 -14.10
CA PRO A 348 -6.56 12.46 -14.08
C PRO A 348 -5.54 13.28 -13.31
N ILE A 349 -4.64 12.57 -12.62
CA ILE A 349 -3.57 13.12 -11.81
C ILE A 349 -2.23 12.66 -12.37
N PHE A 350 -1.31 13.60 -12.53
CA PHE A 350 0.06 13.37 -12.98
C PHE A 350 1.02 13.92 -11.93
N MET A 351 2.03 13.14 -11.59
CA MET A 351 3.04 13.52 -10.60
C MET A 351 4.44 13.21 -11.13
N LEU A 352 5.36 14.13 -10.88
CA LEU A 352 6.79 13.92 -11.05
C LEU A 352 7.47 14.13 -9.70
N THR A 353 8.04 13.07 -9.15
CA THR A 353 8.64 13.10 -7.82
C THR A 353 10.14 12.86 -7.90
N ASP A 354 10.91 13.74 -7.32
CA ASP A 354 12.36 13.64 -7.15
C ASP A 354 12.67 13.22 -5.72
N TYR A 355 13.38 12.12 -5.56
CA TYR A 355 13.82 11.57 -4.27
C TYR A 355 15.33 11.70 -4.17
N LEU A 356 15.80 12.55 -3.26
CA LEU A 356 17.21 12.81 -3.05
C LEU A 356 17.60 12.57 -1.58
N LYS A 357 18.53 11.65 -1.35
CA LYS A 357 19.12 11.39 -0.04
C LYS A 357 20.33 12.32 0.15
N LEU A 358 20.16 13.37 0.93
CA LEU A 358 21.22 14.38 1.19
C LEU A 358 22.26 13.89 2.18
N GLY A 359 21.87 13.05 3.15
CA GLY A 359 22.76 12.55 4.20
C GLY A 359 22.26 11.22 4.79
N LYS A 360 22.88 10.83 5.91
CA LYS A 360 22.45 9.60 6.61
C LYS A 360 21.01 9.73 7.14
N ASN A 361 20.65 10.92 7.65
CA ASN A 361 19.37 11.20 8.31
C ASN A 361 18.59 12.33 7.61
N SER A 362 18.91 12.64 6.33
CA SER A 362 18.27 13.73 5.62
C SER A 362 17.86 13.27 4.23
N ASN A 363 16.56 13.29 3.99
CA ASN A 363 15.96 13.01 2.71
C ASN A 363 15.25 14.26 2.20
N PHE A 364 15.37 14.52 0.90
CA PHE A 364 14.62 15.56 0.22
C PHE A 364 13.71 14.91 -0.81
N VAL A 365 12.41 15.18 -0.71
CA VAL A 365 11.40 14.71 -1.64
C VAL A 365 10.68 15.91 -2.20
N ASN A 366 10.71 16.07 -3.51
CA ASN A 366 10.04 17.13 -4.21
C ASN A 366 9.07 16.55 -5.24
N THR A 367 7.78 16.89 -5.13
CA THR A 367 6.75 16.41 -6.05
C THR A 367 6.08 17.58 -6.75
N PHE A 368 6.15 17.56 -8.07
CA PHE A 368 5.30 18.38 -8.91
C PHE A 368 4.07 17.57 -9.30
N SER A 369 2.87 18.11 -9.07
CA SER A 369 1.61 17.48 -9.42
C SER A 369 0.77 18.37 -10.33
N PHE A 370 0.05 17.72 -11.24
CA PHE A 370 -0.91 18.37 -12.12
C PHE A 370 -2.17 17.53 -12.20
N GLN A 371 -3.31 18.16 -11.92
CA GLN A 371 -4.63 17.56 -12.04
C GLN A 371 -5.49 18.41 -12.95
N THR A 372 -6.29 17.77 -13.79
CA THR A 372 -7.25 18.41 -14.69
C THR A 372 -8.45 17.50 -14.87
N GLY A 373 -9.55 18.03 -15.36
CA GLY A 373 -10.71 17.20 -15.67
C GLY A 373 -12.04 17.85 -15.39
N SER A 374 -13.06 17.00 -15.21
CA SER A 374 -14.44 17.45 -14.96
C SER A 374 -15.21 16.42 -14.12
N ASP A 375 -16.12 16.92 -13.30
CA ASP A 375 -17.14 16.15 -12.57
C ASP A 375 -18.51 16.75 -12.86
N ALA A 376 -19.33 16.02 -13.62
CA ALA A 376 -20.65 16.43 -14.01
C ALA A 376 -21.72 15.54 -13.38
N ARG A 377 -22.80 16.15 -12.88
CA ARG A 377 -23.92 15.45 -12.24
C ARG A 377 -25.23 15.93 -12.81
N SER A 378 -26.16 15.02 -13.11
CA SER A 378 -27.51 15.37 -13.54
C SER A 378 -28.48 15.39 -12.36
N ARG A 379 -29.53 16.18 -12.51
CA ARG A 379 -30.70 16.23 -11.62
C ARG A 379 -31.95 16.49 -12.43
N LEU A 380 -33.14 16.11 -11.91
CA LEU A 380 -34.38 16.57 -12.46
C LEU A 380 -34.51 18.09 -12.29
N ASP A 381 -34.95 18.75 -13.32
CA ASP A 381 -35.35 20.16 -13.26
C ASP A 381 -36.84 20.24 -12.91
N TRP A 382 -37.12 20.44 -11.64
CA TRP A 382 -38.49 20.54 -11.13
C TRP A 382 -39.20 21.83 -11.52
N PHE A 383 -38.50 22.83 -12.06
CA PHE A 383 -39.05 24.11 -12.43
C PHE A 383 -39.49 24.17 -13.89
N HIS A 384 -39.01 23.24 -14.71
CA HIS A 384 -39.33 23.18 -16.16
C HIS A 384 -39.90 21.81 -16.58
N ALA A 385 -40.37 21.02 -15.61
CA ALA A 385 -40.98 19.70 -15.87
C ALA A 385 -42.49 19.82 -16.10
#